data_9e210e059c0f8c10616431ff2c984c6f
#
_entry.id   9e210e059c0f8c10616431ff2c984c6f
#
_cell.length_a   1.000
_cell.length_b   1.000
_cell.length_c   1.000
_cell.angle_alpha   90.00
_cell.angle_beta   90.00
_cell.angle_gamma   90.00
#
_symmetry.space_group_name_H-M   'P 1'
#
loop_
_entity.id
_entity.type
_entity.pdbx_description
1 polymer ?
#
loop_
_entity_poly.entity_id
_entity_poly.type
_entity_poly.pdbx_seq_one_letter_code
_entity_poly.pdbx_strand_id
1 'polypeptide(L)'
;MYVGVTLIVAPIFFICYNINYVTFINLERSFYGLADEQGYYKYPFGSRRTMAICYPNTYEVGMSNLGMQIIYREVNNRDDFQCERAFLPDKKLTKLYEKEKTPLLTIENQRPLCDFEIVGLSVNFEMDYFNIPTILDM
;
A
#
# COMPACT_ATOMS: atom_id res chain seq x y z
N MET A 1 24.30 5.05 13.65
CA MET A 1 22.85 4.72 13.87
C MET A 1 22.33 4.16 12.57
N TYR A 2 22.26 2.82 12.46
CA TYR A 2 21.74 2.17 11.26
C TYR A 2 20.22 2.27 11.30
N VAL A 3 19.64 3.04 10.38
CA VAL A 3 18.21 2.97 10.11
C VAL A 3 18.00 1.74 9.24
N GLY A 4 17.71 0.62 9.90
CA GLY A 4 17.45 -0.64 9.22
C GLY A 4 16.04 -0.59 8.59
N VAL A 5 15.96 -0.40 7.28
CA VAL A 5 14.73 -0.69 6.56
C VAL A 5 14.66 -2.21 6.41
N THR A 6 13.79 -2.87 7.16
CA THR A 6 13.51 -4.28 6.96
C THR A 6 12.49 -4.42 5.85
N LEU A 7 12.92 -4.83 4.67
CA LEU A 7 12.04 -5.16 3.56
C LEU A 7 11.69 -6.65 3.67
N ILE A 8 10.45 -6.97 4.01
CA ILE A 8 9.94 -8.34 3.98
C ILE A 8 9.27 -8.54 2.62
N VAL A 9 9.86 -9.37 1.78
CA VAL A 9 9.27 -9.77 0.49
C VAL A 9 8.67 -11.15 0.68
N ALA A 10 7.35 -11.26 0.58
CA ALA A 10 6.65 -12.54 0.65
C ALA A 10 5.84 -12.76 -0.63
N PRO A 11 5.88 -13.97 -1.23
CA PRO A 11 4.89 -14.35 -2.23
C PRO A 11 3.57 -14.61 -1.50
N ILE A 12 2.61 -13.72 -1.70
CA ILE A 12 1.32 -13.81 -1.03
C ILE A 12 0.32 -14.43 -2.02
N PHE A 13 -0.10 -15.67 -1.77
CA PHE A 13 -1.24 -16.28 -2.45
C PHE A 13 -2.50 -15.93 -1.66
N PHE A 14 -3.20 -14.86 -2.05
CA PHE A 14 -4.52 -14.53 -1.54
C PHE A 14 -5.62 -14.87 -2.55
N ILE A 15 -6.73 -15.38 -2.04
CA ILE A 15 -7.95 -15.56 -2.81
C ILE A 15 -8.71 -14.22 -2.75
N CYS A 16 -8.65 -13.44 -3.84
CA CYS A 16 -9.43 -12.22 -3.98
C CYS A 16 -10.91 -12.56 -4.19
N TYR A 17 -11.76 -12.09 -3.29
CA TYR A 17 -13.21 -12.18 -3.44
C TYR A 17 -13.74 -11.01 -4.29
N ASN A 18 -14.66 -11.32 -5.22
CA ASN A 18 -15.38 -10.33 -6.03
C ASN A 18 -16.28 -9.46 -5.16
N ILE A 19 -15.96 -8.18 -5.03
CA ILE A 19 -16.78 -7.18 -4.35
C ILE A 19 -17.00 -5.97 -5.26
N ASN A 20 -18.11 -5.26 -5.05
CA ASN A 20 -18.45 -4.03 -5.77
C ASN A 20 -17.44 -2.90 -5.49
N TYR A 21 -16.31 -2.94 -6.18
CA TYR A 21 -15.18 -2.00 -6.06
C TYR A 21 -15.55 -0.52 -6.21
N VAL A 22 -16.54 -0.21 -7.04
CA VAL A 22 -16.80 1.17 -7.47
C VAL A 22 -17.25 2.10 -6.34
N THR A 23 -18.03 1.58 -5.38
CA THR A 23 -18.53 2.39 -4.26
C THR A 23 -17.42 2.65 -3.23
N PHE A 24 -16.52 1.68 -3.05
CA PHE A 24 -15.45 1.74 -2.06
C PHE A 24 -14.33 2.69 -2.50
N ILE A 25 -13.95 2.66 -3.77
CA ILE A 25 -12.94 3.53 -4.39
C ILE A 25 -13.20 5.02 -4.14
N ASN A 26 -14.47 5.44 -4.20
CA ASN A 26 -14.84 6.84 -3.95
C ASN A 26 -14.77 7.24 -2.47
N LEU A 27 -14.94 6.29 -1.56
CA LEU A 27 -14.79 6.52 -0.12
C LEU A 27 -13.33 6.67 0.29
N GLU A 28 -12.41 5.83 -0.19
CA GLU A 28 -10.99 5.92 0.18
C GLU A 28 -10.34 7.24 -0.23
N ARG A 29 -10.57 7.68 -1.46
CA ARG A 29 -10.03 8.97 -1.92
C ARG A 29 -10.43 10.15 -1.04
N SER A 30 -11.65 10.09 -0.48
CA SER A 30 -12.15 11.11 0.44
C SER A 30 -11.49 11.04 1.82
N PHE A 31 -11.04 9.84 2.25
CA PHE A 31 -10.46 9.65 3.59
C PHE A 31 -8.98 9.99 3.68
N TYR A 32 -8.20 9.74 2.62
CA TYR A 32 -6.74 10.01 2.64
C TYR A 32 -6.37 11.47 2.36
N GLY A 33 -7.32 12.34 2.02
CA GLY A 33 -7.02 13.74 1.69
C GLY A 33 -6.07 13.90 0.50
N LEU A 34 -6.06 12.93 -0.42
CA LEU A 34 -5.12 12.79 -1.53
C LEU A 34 -5.26 13.86 -2.63
N ALA A 35 -6.07 14.90 -2.43
CA ALA A 35 -6.45 15.84 -3.48
C ALA A 35 -5.26 16.59 -4.12
N ASP A 36 -4.15 16.77 -3.39
CA ASP A 36 -3.06 17.67 -3.81
C ASP A 36 -1.65 17.05 -3.74
N GLU A 37 -1.52 15.72 -3.75
CA GLU A 37 -0.19 15.09 -3.77
C GLU A 37 0.50 15.33 -5.12
N GLN A 38 1.70 15.92 -5.11
CA GLN A 38 2.52 16.16 -6.29
C GLN A 38 3.70 15.17 -6.34
N GLY A 39 4.10 14.78 -7.55
CA GLY A 39 5.29 13.95 -7.76
C GLY A 39 5.06 12.45 -7.56
N TYR A 40 3.82 11.98 -7.55
CA TYR A 40 3.52 10.56 -7.56
C TYR A 40 3.64 9.97 -8.98
N TYR A 41 3.97 8.69 -9.06
CA TYR A 41 4.03 7.96 -10.33
C TYR A 41 2.71 7.24 -10.58
N LYS A 42 2.19 7.34 -11.79
CA LYS A 42 0.99 6.61 -12.19
C LYS A 42 1.17 6.03 -13.58
N TYR A 43 1.26 4.71 -13.63
CA TYR A 43 1.32 3.94 -14.86
C TYR A 43 0.05 3.11 -15.01
N PRO A 44 -0.36 2.76 -16.25
CA PRO A 44 -1.41 1.78 -16.45
C PRO A 44 -1.02 0.45 -15.78
N PHE A 45 -1.91 -0.09 -14.95
CA PHE A 45 -1.63 -1.31 -14.20
C PHE A 45 -1.33 -2.48 -15.15
N GLY A 46 -0.26 -3.22 -14.86
CA GLY A 46 0.19 -4.34 -15.69
C GLY A 46 1.01 -3.96 -16.95
N SER A 47 1.29 -2.66 -17.16
CA SER A 47 2.21 -2.22 -18.23
C SER A 47 3.67 -2.56 -17.92
N ARG A 48 4.00 -2.76 -16.64
CA ARG A 48 5.31 -3.10 -16.08
C ARG A 48 5.12 -4.16 -15.01
N ARG A 49 6.20 -4.77 -14.54
CA ARG A 49 6.16 -5.64 -13.36
C ARG A 49 5.70 -4.83 -12.14
N THR A 50 4.85 -5.43 -11.33
CA THR A 50 4.14 -4.69 -10.28
C THR A 50 4.71 -4.96 -8.90
N MET A 51 4.98 -3.88 -8.16
CA MET A 51 5.36 -3.92 -6.75
C MET A 51 4.42 -3.01 -5.96
N ALA A 52 3.91 -3.50 -4.83
CA ALA A 52 3.30 -2.65 -3.81
C ALA A 52 4.28 -2.47 -2.66
N ILE A 53 4.53 -1.23 -2.25
CA ILE A 53 5.23 -0.93 -1.00
C ILE A 53 4.21 -0.52 0.05
N CYS A 54 4.12 -1.30 1.12
CA CYS A 54 3.17 -1.10 2.19
C CYS A 54 3.86 -0.60 3.46
N TYR A 55 3.32 0.45 4.06
CA TYR A 55 3.79 0.96 5.35
C TYR A 55 2.75 0.59 6.42
N PRO A 56 3.12 -0.17 7.46
CA PRO A 56 2.17 -0.67 8.45
C PRO A 56 1.82 0.38 9.51
N ASN A 57 1.50 1.58 9.06
CA ASN A 57 0.97 2.70 9.84
C ASN A 57 0.16 3.61 8.92
N THR A 58 -0.43 4.68 9.48
CA THR A 58 -1.29 5.60 8.71
C THR A 58 -0.52 6.31 7.59
N TYR A 59 -1.29 6.85 6.64
CA TYR A 59 -0.76 7.59 5.50
C TYR A 59 0.20 8.71 5.92
N GLU A 60 -0.17 9.52 6.92
CA GLU A 60 0.63 10.66 7.39
C GLU A 60 1.98 10.20 7.95
N VAL A 61 1.98 9.10 8.70
CA VAL A 61 3.21 8.53 9.26
C VAL A 61 4.08 7.93 8.16
N GLY A 62 3.50 7.15 7.25
CA GLY A 62 4.22 6.54 6.15
C GLY A 62 4.79 7.56 5.17
N MET A 63 4.03 8.61 4.84
CA MET A 63 4.50 9.67 3.95
C MET A 63 5.62 10.53 4.56
N SER A 64 5.74 10.58 5.86
CA SER A 64 6.89 11.22 6.54
C SER A 64 8.16 10.35 6.51
N ASN A 65 8.07 9.09 6.07
CA ASN A 65 9.19 8.15 6.05
C ASN A 65 10.02 8.27 4.77
N LEU A 66 11.22 8.84 4.90
CA LEU A 66 12.14 9.04 3.77
C LEU A 66 12.58 7.71 3.12
N GLY A 67 12.77 6.66 3.91
CA GLY A 67 13.21 5.34 3.41
C GLY A 67 12.19 4.74 2.44
N MET A 68 10.91 4.78 2.79
CA MET A 68 9.83 4.35 1.92
C MET A 68 9.77 5.18 0.62
N GLN A 69 9.90 6.51 0.74
CA GLN A 69 9.87 7.41 -0.43
C GLN A 69 11.04 7.16 -1.39
N ILE A 70 12.23 6.86 -0.85
CA ILE A 70 13.40 6.51 -1.69
C ILE A 70 13.13 5.21 -2.46
N ILE A 71 12.65 4.16 -1.79
CA ILE A 71 12.35 2.87 -2.45
C ILE A 71 11.28 3.07 -3.52
N TYR A 72 10.19 3.76 -3.20
CA TYR A 72 9.12 4.08 -4.15
C TYR A 72 9.66 4.77 -5.40
N ARG A 73 10.49 5.80 -5.23
CA ARG A 73 11.10 6.53 -6.34
C ARG A 73 12.06 5.66 -7.15
N GLU A 74 12.98 4.96 -6.49
CA GLU A 74 14.01 4.16 -7.16
C GLU A 74 13.41 3.01 -7.97
N VAL A 75 12.33 2.38 -7.47
CA VAL A 75 11.63 1.34 -8.23
C VAL A 75 10.89 1.95 -9.43
N ASN A 76 10.23 3.11 -9.26
CA ASN A 76 9.52 3.76 -10.36
C ASN A 76 10.43 4.42 -11.41
N ASN A 77 11.69 4.70 -11.07
CA ASN A 77 12.68 5.17 -12.04
C ASN A 77 13.17 4.07 -12.99
N ARG A 78 12.83 2.82 -12.72
CA ARG A 78 13.13 1.69 -13.61
C ARG A 78 12.08 1.59 -14.71
N ASP A 79 12.50 1.24 -15.93
CA ASP A 79 11.57 1.06 -17.06
C ASP A 79 10.78 -0.24 -16.99
N ASP A 80 11.26 -1.24 -16.24
CA ASP A 80 10.70 -2.59 -16.14
C ASP A 80 9.76 -2.79 -14.94
N PHE A 81 9.72 -1.84 -13.99
CA PHE A 81 8.91 -1.90 -12.78
C PHE A 81 7.97 -0.69 -12.62
N GLN A 82 6.87 -0.92 -11.92
CA GLN A 82 6.03 0.11 -11.31
C GLN A 82 5.81 -0.23 -9.83
N CYS A 83 5.87 0.78 -8.99
CA CYS A 83 5.63 0.65 -7.57
C CYS A 83 4.45 1.52 -7.16
N GLU A 84 3.53 0.94 -6.39
CA GLU A 84 2.39 1.63 -5.80
C GLU A 84 2.48 1.56 -4.26
N ARG A 85 1.84 2.50 -3.59
CA ARG A 85 1.91 2.62 -2.13
C ARG A 85 0.62 2.15 -1.49
N ALA A 86 0.75 1.50 -0.34
CA ALA A 86 -0.38 1.18 0.53
C ALA A 86 -0.04 1.53 1.98
N PHE A 87 -1.04 1.90 2.76
CA PHE A 87 -0.89 2.28 4.16
C PHE A 87 -1.95 1.59 5.01
N LEU A 88 -1.67 1.39 6.28
CA LEU A 88 -2.67 0.90 7.20
C LEU A 88 -3.78 1.96 7.34
N PRO A 89 -5.04 1.60 7.08
CA PRO A 89 -6.16 2.52 7.28
C PRO A 89 -6.30 2.94 8.74
N ASP A 90 -6.88 4.11 8.98
CA ASP A 90 -7.25 4.49 10.33
C ASP A 90 -8.30 3.52 10.94
N LYS A 91 -8.51 3.61 12.26
CA LYS A 91 -9.42 2.70 12.97
C LYS A 91 -10.86 2.71 12.46
N LYS A 92 -11.32 3.81 11.87
CA LYS A 92 -12.69 3.92 11.32
C LYS A 92 -12.76 3.21 9.98
N LEU A 93 -11.78 3.45 9.15
CA LEU A 93 -11.67 2.86 7.83
C LEU A 93 -11.37 1.35 7.93
N THR A 94 -10.52 0.91 8.86
CA THR A 94 -10.27 -0.52 9.14
C THR A 94 -11.57 -1.27 9.41
N LYS A 95 -12.42 -0.73 10.28
CA LYS A 95 -13.74 -1.34 10.56
C LYS A 95 -14.65 -1.42 9.34
N LEU A 96 -14.53 -0.46 8.43
CA LEU A 96 -15.28 -0.47 7.18
C LEU A 96 -14.75 -1.56 6.24
N TYR A 97 -13.43 -1.69 6.12
CA TYR A 97 -12.78 -2.77 5.36
C TYR A 97 -13.23 -4.15 5.86
N GLU A 98 -13.19 -4.37 7.18
CA GLU A 98 -13.63 -5.61 7.80
C GLU A 98 -15.11 -5.90 7.52
N LYS A 99 -15.98 -4.89 7.69
CA LYS A 99 -17.43 -5.03 7.47
C LYS A 99 -17.75 -5.36 6.02
N GLU A 100 -17.14 -4.66 5.08
CA GLU A 100 -17.38 -4.82 3.64
C GLU A 100 -16.53 -5.96 3.03
N LYS A 101 -15.66 -6.59 3.83
CA LYS A 101 -14.71 -7.63 3.38
C LYS A 101 -13.90 -7.19 2.16
N THR A 102 -13.47 -5.95 2.16
CA THR A 102 -12.71 -5.35 1.08
C THR A 102 -11.21 -5.55 1.33
N PRO A 103 -10.41 -5.93 0.35
CA PRO A 103 -8.96 -6.02 0.50
C PRO A 103 -8.33 -4.63 0.62
N LEU A 104 -7.15 -4.54 1.24
CA LEU A 104 -6.39 -3.29 1.28
C LEU A 104 -5.97 -2.87 -0.13
N LEU A 105 -6.26 -1.61 -0.47
CA LEU A 105 -6.00 -1.05 -1.78
C LEU A 105 -4.76 -0.15 -1.79
N THR A 106 -4.09 -0.09 -2.94
CA THR A 106 -3.02 0.89 -3.20
C THR A 106 -3.59 2.27 -3.49
N ILE A 107 -2.77 3.30 -3.30
CA ILE A 107 -3.20 4.70 -3.50
C ILE A 107 -3.31 5.06 -4.98
N GLU A 108 -2.36 4.65 -5.81
CA GLU A 108 -2.22 5.13 -7.19
C GLU A 108 -3.32 4.60 -8.12
N ASN A 109 -3.44 3.29 -8.23
CA ASN A 109 -4.41 2.64 -9.11
C ASN A 109 -5.55 1.95 -8.35
N GLN A 110 -5.53 2.03 -7.00
CA GLN A 110 -6.56 1.44 -6.14
C GLN A 110 -6.76 -0.05 -6.43
N ARG A 111 -5.65 -0.78 -6.46
CA ARG A 111 -5.61 -2.22 -6.66
C ARG A 111 -5.39 -2.95 -5.36
N PRO A 112 -6.00 -4.12 -5.17
CA PRO A 112 -5.71 -4.98 -4.04
C PRO A 112 -4.24 -5.38 -3.99
N LEU A 113 -3.67 -5.52 -2.80
CA LEU A 113 -2.29 -5.98 -2.65
C LEU A 113 -2.04 -7.35 -3.31
N CYS A 114 -3.06 -8.21 -3.35
CA CYS A 114 -2.97 -9.53 -3.98
C CYS A 114 -2.82 -9.48 -5.51
N ASP A 115 -3.08 -8.36 -6.18
CA ASP A 115 -2.87 -8.20 -7.63
C ASP A 115 -1.39 -7.96 -7.98
N PHE A 116 -0.54 -7.67 -6.99
CA PHE A 116 0.86 -7.32 -7.21
C PHE A 116 1.77 -8.56 -7.18
N GLU A 117 2.79 -8.56 -8.06
CA GLU A 117 3.80 -9.62 -8.09
C GLU A 117 4.69 -9.62 -6.83
N ILE A 118 4.94 -8.42 -6.28
CA ILE A 118 5.77 -8.22 -5.11
C ILE A 118 5.05 -7.30 -4.13
N VAL A 119 4.96 -7.71 -2.87
CA VAL A 119 4.52 -6.84 -1.78
C VAL A 119 5.68 -6.68 -0.80
N GLY A 120 6.16 -5.44 -0.68
CA GLY A 120 7.20 -5.06 0.26
C GLY A 120 6.60 -4.35 1.47
N LEU A 121 7.01 -4.74 2.68
CA LEU A 121 6.63 -4.08 3.92
C LEU A 121 7.78 -3.22 4.41
N SER A 122 7.59 -1.89 4.49
CA SER A 122 8.57 -0.96 5.03
C SER A 122 8.32 -0.75 6.52
N VAL A 123 9.12 -1.38 7.37
CA VAL A 123 8.94 -1.36 8.83
C VAL A 123 10.12 -0.69 9.49
N ASN A 124 9.89 0.44 10.16
CA ASN A 124 10.94 1.24 10.77
C ASN A 124 10.88 1.28 12.32
N PHE A 125 9.71 0.98 12.88
CA PHE A 125 9.49 0.97 14.33
C PHE A 125 9.02 -0.41 14.76
N GLU A 126 9.46 -0.85 15.94
CA GLU A 126 9.12 -2.15 16.50
C GLU A 126 7.60 -2.32 16.66
N MET A 127 6.90 -1.25 17.01
CA MET A 127 5.44 -1.28 17.18
C MET A 127 4.68 -1.51 15.88
N ASP A 128 5.26 -1.16 14.73
CA ASP A 128 4.63 -1.34 13.43
C ASP A 128 4.56 -2.82 13.02
N TYR A 129 5.41 -3.68 13.60
CA TYR A 129 5.32 -5.14 13.38
C TYR A 129 3.98 -5.72 13.82
N PHE A 130 3.35 -5.17 14.85
CA PHE A 130 2.04 -5.63 15.32
C PHE A 130 0.89 -5.31 14.34
N ASN A 131 1.12 -4.38 13.42
CA ASN A 131 0.13 -3.99 12.41
C ASN A 131 0.22 -4.86 11.14
N ILE A 132 1.31 -5.61 10.96
CA ILE A 132 1.50 -6.46 9.77
C ILE A 132 0.38 -7.52 9.64
N PRO A 133 0.02 -8.28 10.70
CA PRO A 133 -1.08 -9.23 10.59
C PRO A 133 -2.38 -8.58 10.11
N THR A 134 -2.71 -7.39 10.62
CA THR A 134 -3.92 -6.66 10.21
C THR A 134 -3.91 -6.33 8.72
N ILE A 135 -2.76 -5.92 8.17
CA ILE A 135 -2.62 -5.64 6.72
C ILE A 135 -2.77 -6.91 5.90
N LEU A 136 -2.21 -8.03 6.38
CA LEU A 136 -2.24 -9.30 5.66
C LEU A 136 -3.60 -9.98 5.71
N ASP A 137 -4.42 -9.66 6.71
CA ASP A 137 -5.77 -10.18 6.89
C ASP A 137 -6.83 -9.36 6.09
N MET A 138 -6.43 -8.21 5.57
CA MET A 138 -7.24 -7.34 4.69
C MET A 138 -7.02 -7.68 3.23
#